data_b3e74dfd6ad28e07b56915da2b57711e
#
_entry.id   b3e74dfd6ad28e07b56915da2b57711e
#
_cell.length_a   1.000
_cell.length_b   1.000
_cell.length_c   1.000
_cell.angle_alpha   90.00
_cell.angle_beta   90.00
_cell.angle_gamma   90.00
#
_symmetry.space_group_name_H-M   'P 1'
#
loop_
_entity.id
_entity.type
_entity.pdbx_description
1 polymer ?
#
loop_
_entity_poly.entity_id
_entity_poly.type
_entity_poly.pdbx_seq_one_letter_code
_entity_poly.pdbx_strand_id
1 'polypeptide(L)'
;MKRFDFRLKRLARVRTIEEQVARASWAFAERGARMAEERAECALSDVRAARATLRGEVPGGRLVPAELLQRHSLCDTLVARRGVALQRARAARARAEVERALWLAHKRKLEGLERLEQRDHEAWLLAENAHAAAEIDEVAAVRAARKARKESVENLDSSRSIE
;
A
#
# COMPACT_ATOMS: atom_id res chain seq x y z
N MET A 1 9.68 20.50 27.78
CA MET A 1 8.81 19.84 26.77
C MET A 1 9.18 18.38 26.63
N LYS A 2 8.27 17.46 26.94
CA LYS A 2 8.48 16.02 26.73
C LYS A 2 8.26 15.71 25.24
N ARG A 3 9.16 14.94 24.63
CA ARG A 3 9.02 14.53 23.23
C ARG A 3 7.94 13.45 23.13
N PHE A 4 7.05 13.54 22.13
CA PHE A 4 6.11 12.46 21.83
C PHE A 4 6.87 11.18 21.49
N ASP A 5 6.50 10.08 22.12
CA ASP A 5 7.03 8.75 21.83
C ASP A 5 5.87 7.75 21.73
N PHE A 6 5.69 7.23 20.53
CA PHE A 6 4.61 6.28 20.25
C PHE A 6 4.95 4.90 20.84
N ARG A 7 4.16 4.44 21.79
CA ARG A 7 4.39 3.17 22.53
C ARG A 7 4.53 1.97 21.60
N LEU A 8 3.84 1.96 20.44
CA LEU A 8 3.82 0.84 19.49
C LEU A 8 4.81 1.01 18.33
N LYS A 9 5.75 1.94 18.41
CA LYS A 9 6.74 2.23 17.36
C LYS A 9 7.52 1.00 16.88
N ARG A 10 7.89 0.10 17.79
CA ARG A 10 8.58 -1.16 17.45
C ARG A 10 7.66 -2.07 16.63
N LEU A 11 6.40 -2.20 17.02
CA LEU A 11 5.40 -2.98 16.30
C LEU A 11 5.12 -2.38 14.91
N ALA A 12 4.99 -1.06 14.81
CA ALA A 12 4.80 -0.37 13.53
C ALA A 12 5.95 -0.68 12.56
N ARG A 13 7.21 -0.63 13.03
CA ARG A 13 8.39 -1.02 12.22
C ARG A 13 8.31 -2.46 11.72
N VAL A 14 7.92 -3.41 12.56
CA VAL A 14 7.75 -4.81 12.14
C VAL A 14 6.66 -4.92 11.08
N ARG A 15 5.51 -4.25 11.27
CA ARG A 15 4.41 -4.26 10.30
C ARG A 15 4.79 -3.60 8.97
N THR A 16 5.62 -2.56 8.99
CA THR A 16 6.17 -1.95 7.77
C THR A 16 7.02 -2.96 6.98
N ILE A 17 7.88 -3.72 7.67
CA ILE A 17 8.70 -4.74 7.01
C ILE A 17 7.81 -5.86 6.44
N GLU A 18 6.82 -6.34 7.17
CA GLU A 18 5.89 -7.38 6.71
C GLU A 18 5.11 -6.91 5.47
N GLU A 19 4.63 -5.65 5.46
CA GLU A 19 3.94 -5.07 4.29
C GLU A 19 4.88 -4.99 3.09
N GLN A 20 6.11 -4.52 3.26
CA GLN A 20 7.09 -4.42 2.18
C GLN A 20 7.43 -5.79 1.58
N VAL A 21 7.61 -6.83 2.41
CA VAL A 21 7.85 -8.20 1.96
C VAL A 21 6.65 -8.73 1.18
N ALA A 22 5.43 -8.59 1.72
CA ALA A 22 4.21 -9.04 1.05
C ALA A 22 3.97 -8.29 -0.27
N ARG A 23 4.26 -6.99 -0.32
CA ARG A 23 4.20 -6.18 -1.53
C ARG A 23 5.18 -6.66 -2.60
N ALA A 24 6.40 -6.99 -2.20
CA ALA A 24 7.41 -7.53 -3.12
C ALA A 24 7.02 -8.89 -3.68
N SER A 25 6.46 -9.78 -2.84
CA SER A 25 5.92 -11.09 -3.24
C SER A 25 4.79 -10.94 -4.25
N TRP A 26 3.82 -10.06 -3.97
CA TRP A 26 2.74 -9.79 -4.92
C TRP A 26 3.27 -9.23 -6.24
N ALA A 27 4.18 -8.24 -6.21
CA ALA A 27 4.75 -7.66 -7.42
C ALA A 27 5.51 -8.69 -8.27
N PHE A 28 6.17 -9.66 -7.64
CA PHE A 28 6.81 -10.77 -8.31
C PHE A 28 5.79 -11.71 -8.97
N ALA A 29 4.74 -12.11 -8.22
CA ALA A 29 3.68 -12.97 -8.72
C ALA A 29 2.90 -12.31 -9.88
N GLU A 30 2.61 -11.01 -9.78
CA GLU A 30 1.93 -10.23 -10.82
C GLU A 30 2.75 -10.19 -12.13
N ARG A 31 4.07 -9.97 -12.03
CA ARG A 31 4.95 -10.05 -13.21
C ARG A 31 4.93 -11.44 -13.82
N GLY A 32 4.98 -12.48 -13.00
CA GLY A 32 4.89 -13.86 -13.46
C GLY A 32 3.57 -14.17 -14.17
N ALA A 33 2.46 -13.64 -13.68
CA ALA A 33 1.15 -13.79 -14.29
C ALA A 33 1.09 -13.11 -15.67
N ARG A 34 1.56 -11.87 -15.78
CA ARG A 34 1.62 -11.15 -17.08
C ARG A 34 2.46 -11.88 -18.12
N MET A 35 3.65 -12.35 -17.74
CA MET A 35 4.49 -13.14 -18.63
C MET A 35 3.83 -14.46 -19.07
N ALA A 36 3.05 -15.10 -18.21
CA ALA A 36 2.32 -16.31 -18.58
C ALA A 36 1.14 -16.01 -19.51
N GLU A 37 0.45 -14.88 -19.31
CA GLU A 37 -0.62 -14.40 -20.18
C GLU A 37 -0.09 -14.05 -21.58
N GLU A 38 1.02 -13.32 -21.67
CA GLU A 38 1.70 -13.01 -22.94
C GLU A 38 2.08 -14.28 -23.71
N ARG A 39 2.61 -15.30 -23.01
CA ARG A 39 2.93 -16.59 -23.63
C ARG A 39 1.67 -17.32 -24.13
N ALA A 40 0.55 -17.20 -23.43
CA ALA A 40 -0.71 -17.79 -23.86
C ALA A 40 -1.28 -17.07 -25.10
N GLU A 41 -1.11 -15.75 -25.18
CA GLU A 41 -1.47 -14.96 -26.35
C GLU A 41 -0.59 -15.27 -27.56
N CYS A 42 0.73 -15.39 -27.38
CA CYS A 42 1.63 -15.85 -28.43
C CYS A 42 1.23 -17.23 -28.95
N ALA A 43 0.97 -18.20 -28.05
CA ALA A 43 0.51 -19.53 -28.45
C ALA A 43 -0.84 -19.49 -29.20
N LEU A 44 -1.73 -18.56 -28.87
CA LEU A 44 -2.96 -18.34 -29.63
C LEU A 44 -2.69 -17.79 -31.06
N SER A 45 -1.73 -16.85 -31.16
CA SER A 45 -1.29 -16.32 -32.44
C SER A 45 -0.71 -17.43 -33.34
N ASP A 46 0.11 -18.31 -32.78
CA ASP A 46 0.70 -19.44 -33.52
C ASP A 46 -0.41 -20.40 -34.05
N VAL A 47 -1.41 -20.70 -33.23
CA VAL A 47 -2.56 -21.51 -33.66
C VAL A 47 -3.33 -20.82 -34.80
N ARG A 48 -3.53 -19.50 -34.72
CA ARG A 48 -4.23 -18.73 -35.77
C ARG A 48 -3.43 -18.75 -37.06
N ALA A 49 -2.13 -18.56 -37.01
CA ALA A 49 -1.24 -18.63 -38.18
C ALA A 49 -1.25 -20.02 -38.81
N ALA A 50 -1.12 -21.08 -38.01
CA ALA A 50 -1.19 -22.46 -38.52
C ALA A 50 -2.53 -22.79 -39.19
N ARG A 51 -3.65 -22.32 -38.60
CA ARG A 51 -4.97 -22.49 -39.21
C ARG A 51 -5.15 -21.67 -40.49
N ALA A 52 -4.53 -20.50 -40.60
CA ALA A 52 -4.57 -19.70 -41.80
C ALA A 52 -3.80 -20.42 -42.95
N THR A 53 -2.67 -21.03 -42.66
CA THR A 53 -1.94 -21.83 -43.64
C THR A 53 -2.66 -23.09 -44.11
N LEU A 54 -3.52 -23.67 -43.25
CA LEU A 54 -4.40 -24.78 -43.65
C LEU A 54 -5.52 -24.36 -44.58
N ARG A 55 -6.01 -23.10 -44.47
CA ARG A 55 -7.09 -22.55 -45.30
C ARG A 55 -6.60 -21.89 -46.57
N GLY A 56 -5.31 -21.54 -46.62
CA GLY A 56 -4.71 -20.90 -47.79
C GLY A 56 -4.66 -21.87 -48.97
N GLU A 57 -5.11 -21.37 -50.13
CA GLU A 57 -4.94 -22.07 -51.36
C GLU A 57 -3.42 -22.30 -51.63
N VAL A 58 -3.04 -23.54 -51.91
CA VAL A 58 -1.68 -23.84 -52.32
C VAL A 58 -1.50 -23.33 -53.74
N PRO A 59 -0.55 -22.42 -54.02
CA PRO A 59 -0.24 -22.01 -55.37
C PRO A 59 0.17 -23.27 -56.17
N GLY A 60 -0.67 -23.71 -57.10
CA GLY A 60 -0.42 -24.91 -57.90
C GLY A 60 -1.43 -26.07 -57.74
N GLY A 61 -2.41 -25.95 -56.86
CA GLY A 61 -3.64 -26.76 -56.85
C GLY A 61 -3.55 -28.24 -56.43
N ARG A 62 -2.39 -28.76 -56.07
CA ARG A 62 -2.24 -30.18 -55.70
C ARG A 62 -1.54 -30.35 -54.37
N LEU A 63 -2.37 -30.43 -53.28
CA LEU A 63 -1.86 -30.82 -51.99
C LEU A 63 -1.48 -32.31 -51.99
N VAL A 64 -0.24 -32.60 -51.62
CA VAL A 64 0.16 -33.98 -51.36
C VAL A 64 -0.46 -34.40 -50.03
N PRO A 65 -1.14 -35.57 -49.95
CA PRO A 65 -1.80 -36.02 -48.70
C PRO A 65 -0.88 -36.02 -47.46
N ALA A 66 0.39 -36.33 -47.65
CA ALA A 66 1.40 -36.31 -46.58
C ALA A 66 1.64 -34.89 -45.99
N GLU A 67 1.67 -33.87 -46.84
CA GLU A 67 1.81 -32.46 -46.37
C GLU A 67 0.56 -31.99 -45.59
N LEU A 68 -0.62 -32.39 -46.02
CA LEU A 68 -1.85 -32.09 -45.34
C LEU A 68 -1.85 -32.71 -43.94
N LEU A 69 -1.49 -33.97 -43.81
CA LEU A 69 -1.39 -34.67 -42.54
C LEU A 69 -0.37 -34.00 -41.60
N GLN A 70 0.81 -33.60 -42.14
CA GLN A 70 1.83 -32.91 -41.38
C GLN A 70 1.32 -31.53 -40.84
N ARG A 71 0.63 -30.77 -41.68
CA ARG A 71 0.04 -29.48 -41.30
C ARG A 71 -1.04 -29.64 -40.21
N HIS A 72 -1.90 -30.68 -40.30
CA HIS A 72 -2.88 -31.01 -39.28
C HIS A 72 -2.19 -31.39 -37.97
N SER A 73 -1.21 -32.27 -37.98
CA SER A 73 -0.43 -32.67 -36.79
C SER A 73 0.24 -31.48 -36.13
N LEU A 74 0.82 -30.54 -36.90
CA LEU A 74 1.37 -29.30 -36.36
C LEU A 74 0.28 -28.46 -35.69
N CYS A 75 -0.87 -28.31 -36.32
CA CYS A 75 -1.98 -27.54 -35.77
C CYS A 75 -2.46 -28.14 -34.43
N ASP A 76 -2.59 -29.45 -34.34
CA ASP A 76 -3.01 -30.16 -33.12
C ASP A 76 -1.96 -29.97 -31.99
N THR A 77 -0.68 -30.04 -32.35
CA THR A 77 0.42 -29.78 -31.39
C THR A 77 0.37 -28.36 -30.86
N LEU A 78 0.14 -27.37 -31.72
CA LEU A 78 0.03 -25.95 -31.30
C LEU A 78 -1.23 -25.72 -30.46
N VAL A 79 -2.35 -26.34 -30.76
CA VAL A 79 -3.57 -26.31 -29.94
C VAL A 79 -3.30 -26.88 -28.55
N ALA A 80 -2.62 -28.01 -28.46
CA ALA A 80 -2.24 -28.60 -27.17
C ALA A 80 -1.31 -27.69 -26.36
N ARG A 81 -0.28 -27.11 -27.00
CA ARG A 81 0.63 -26.12 -26.39
C ARG A 81 -0.12 -24.90 -25.87
N ARG A 82 -1.06 -24.36 -26.65
CA ARG A 82 -1.94 -23.26 -26.21
C ARG A 82 -2.75 -23.66 -24.97
N GLY A 83 -3.31 -24.86 -24.94
CA GLY A 83 -4.04 -25.37 -23.79
C GLY A 83 -3.20 -25.33 -22.50
N VAL A 84 -1.97 -25.83 -22.57
CA VAL A 84 -1.02 -25.81 -21.46
C VAL A 84 -0.64 -24.36 -21.06
N ALA A 85 -0.36 -23.50 -22.05
CA ALA A 85 -0.03 -22.10 -21.76
C ALA A 85 -1.18 -21.37 -21.07
N LEU A 86 -2.42 -21.58 -21.51
CA LEU A 86 -3.61 -21.00 -20.89
C LEU A 86 -3.81 -21.48 -19.45
N GLN A 87 -3.63 -22.77 -19.19
CA GLN A 87 -3.71 -23.31 -17.82
C GLN A 87 -2.63 -22.70 -16.92
N ARG A 88 -1.40 -22.54 -17.41
CA ARG A 88 -0.30 -21.89 -16.67
C ARG A 88 -0.62 -20.41 -16.39
N ALA A 89 -1.16 -19.68 -17.35
CA ALA A 89 -1.58 -18.30 -17.15
C ALA A 89 -2.66 -18.16 -16.08
N ARG A 90 -3.69 -19.02 -16.12
CA ARG A 90 -4.74 -19.05 -15.10
C ARG A 90 -4.18 -19.37 -13.70
N ALA A 91 -3.29 -20.36 -13.61
CA ALA A 91 -2.66 -20.71 -12.33
C ALA A 91 -1.76 -19.60 -11.79
N ALA A 92 -1.00 -18.91 -12.66
CA ALA A 92 -0.17 -17.78 -12.28
C ALA A 92 -1.03 -16.58 -11.81
N ARG A 93 -2.14 -16.28 -12.50
CA ARG A 93 -3.08 -15.24 -12.09
C ARG A 93 -3.71 -15.56 -10.74
N ALA A 94 -4.17 -16.78 -10.50
CA ALA A 94 -4.70 -17.19 -9.22
C ALA A 94 -3.69 -17.02 -8.06
N ARG A 95 -2.41 -17.33 -8.30
CA ARG A 95 -1.35 -17.09 -7.31
C ARG A 95 -1.17 -15.59 -7.04
N ALA A 96 -1.15 -14.76 -8.09
CA ALA A 96 -1.02 -13.31 -7.94
C ALA A 96 -2.18 -12.71 -7.12
N GLU A 97 -3.40 -13.20 -7.27
CA GLU A 97 -4.56 -12.77 -6.47
C GLU A 97 -4.44 -13.19 -4.99
N VAL A 98 -3.91 -14.38 -4.70
CA VAL A 98 -3.62 -14.81 -3.31
C VAL A 98 -2.58 -13.89 -2.66
N GLU A 99 -1.45 -13.64 -3.35
CA GLU A 99 -0.40 -12.74 -2.84
C GLU A 99 -0.92 -11.30 -2.66
N ARG A 100 -1.79 -10.84 -3.56
CA ARG A 100 -2.45 -9.54 -3.41
C ARG A 100 -3.32 -9.47 -2.16
N ALA A 101 -4.09 -10.51 -1.88
CA ALA A 101 -4.93 -10.57 -0.69
C ALA A 101 -4.09 -10.54 0.60
N LEU A 102 -2.95 -11.25 0.63
CA LEU A 102 -2.01 -11.24 1.73
C LEU A 102 -1.41 -9.85 1.94
N TRP A 103 -0.93 -9.20 0.87
CA TRP A 103 -0.41 -7.84 0.94
C TRP A 103 -1.46 -6.86 1.48
N LEU A 104 -2.70 -6.92 0.99
CA LEU A 104 -3.78 -6.05 1.48
C LEU A 104 -4.08 -6.27 2.97
N ALA A 105 -3.97 -7.51 3.45
CA ALA A 105 -4.14 -7.82 4.87
C ALA A 105 -3.02 -7.18 5.73
N HIS A 106 -1.76 -7.24 5.29
CA HIS A 106 -0.64 -6.58 5.97
C HIS A 106 -0.76 -5.06 5.92
N LYS A 107 -1.14 -4.50 4.77
CA LYS A 107 -1.36 -3.06 4.59
C LYS A 107 -2.43 -2.52 5.56
N ARG A 108 -3.58 -3.20 5.71
CA ARG A 108 -4.63 -2.80 6.66
C ARG A 108 -4.14 -2.78 8.11
N LYS A 109 -3.28 -3.75 8.50
CA LYS A 109 -2.70 -3.79 9.85
C LYS A 109 -1.77 -2.60 10.09
N LEU A 110 -0.96 -2.22 9.09
CA LEU A 110 -0.09 -1.05 9.16
C LEU A 110 -0.90 0.24 9.24
N GLU A 111 -1.87 0.44 8.35
CA GLU A 111 -2.76 1.61 8.34
C GLU A 111 -3.51 1.78 9.69
N GLY A 112 -3.87 0.67 10.33
CA GLY A 112 -4.48 0.70 11.66
C GLY A 112 -3.53 1.27 12.72
N LEU A 113 -2.24 0.92 12.67
CA LEU A 113 -1.23 1.45 13.60
C LEU A 113 -0.92 2.92 13.31
N GLU A 114 -0.84 3.32 12.04
CA GLU A 114 -0.62 4.71 11.63
C GLU A 114 -1.75 5.62 12.13
N ARG A 115 -3.01 5.18 12.03
CA ARG A 115 -4.16 5.91 12.58
C ARG A 115 -4.12 6.02 14.11
N LEU A 116 -3.65 4.97 14.80
CA LEU A 116 -3.45 5.01 16.24
C LEU A 116 -2.35 5.99 16.62
N GLU A 117 -1.22 5.98 15.93
CA GLU A 117 -0.11 6.91 16.14
C GLU A 117 -0.57 8.36 15.94
N GLN A 118 -1.30 8.63 14.88
CA GLN A 118 -1.84 9.96 14.59
C GLN A 118 -2.78 10.43 15.69
N ARG A 119 -3.73 9.58 16.12
CA ARG A 119 -4.67 9.90 17.21
C ARG A 119 -3.95 10.18 18.52
N ASP A 120 -2.97 9.33 18.88
CA ASP A 120 -2.22 9.49 20.11
C ASP A 120 -1.34 10.75 20.07
N HIS A 121 -0.80 11.11 18.89
CA HIS A 121 -0.07 12.36 18.68
C HIS A 121 -0.97 13.59 18.82
N GLU A 122 -2.15 13.57 18.24
CA GLU A 122 -3.15 14.66 18.36
C GLU A 122 -3.58 14.84 19.83
N ALA A 123 -3.84 13.76 20.55
CA ALA A 123 -4.17 13.80 21.96
C ALA A 123 -3.03 14.37 22.80
N TRP A 124 -1.79 14.00 22.51
CA TRP A 124 -0.60 14.53 23.15
C TRP A 124 -0.45 16.04 22.89
N LEU A 125 -0.65 16.51 21.65
CA LEU A 125 -0.59 17.93 21.30
C LEU A 125 -1.64 18.75 22.07
N LEU A 126 -2.86 18.24 22.18
CA LEU A 126 -3.92 18.89 22.94
C LEU A 126 -3.57 18.99 24.42
N ALA A 127 -3.03 17.93 25.01
CA ALA A 127 -2.60 17.93 26.41
C ALA A 127 -1.44 18.90 26.66
N GLU A 128 -0.44 18.94 25.76
CA GLU A 128 0.71 19.84 25.86
C GLU A 128 0.29 21.32 25.75
N ASN A 129 -0.64 21.63 24.82
CA ASN A 129 -1.20 22.97 24.66
C ASN A 129 -2.00 23.40 25.90
N ALA A 130 -2.80 22.49 26.46
CA ALA A 130 -3.54 22.77 27.69
C ALA A 130 -2.59 23.03 28.87
N HIS A 131 -1.50 22.26 28.98
CA HIS A 131 -0.49 22.46 30.03
C HIS A 131 0.23 23.80 29.85
N ALA A 132 0.62 24.15 28.63
CA ALA A 132 1.24 25.44 28.34
C ALA A 132 0.30 26.63 28.65
N ALA A 133 -0.99 26.51 28.32
CA ALA A 133 -1.98 27.51 28.66
C ALA A 133 -2.12 27.68 30.20
N ALA A 134 -2.20 26.57 30.94
CA ALA A 134 -2.28 26.61 32.40
C ALA A 134 -1.04 27.28 33.06
N GLU A 135 0.17 27.00 32.53
CA GLU A 135 1.40 27.67 32.99
C GLU A 135 1.35 29.20 32.74
N ILE A 136 0.84 29.63 31.60
CA ILE A 136 0.69 31.06 31.27
C ILE A 136 -0.33 31.70 32.20
N ASP A 137 -1.46 31.05 32.47
CA ASP A 137 -2.51 31.53 33.36
C ASP A 137 -1.99 31.64 34.81
N GLU A 138 -1.19 30.69 35.31
CA GLU A 138 -0.56 30.75 36.61
C GLU A 138 0.38 31.94 36.73
N VAL A 139 1.23 32.16 35.72
CA VAL A 139 2.14 33.32 35.70
C VAL A 139 1.36 34.62 35.66
N ALA A 140 0.27 34.71 34.90
CA ALA A 140 -0.60 35.88 34.85
C ALA A 140 -1.27 36.15 36.22
N ALA A 141 -1.80 35.13 36.88
CA ALA A 141 -2.41 35.21 38.19
C ALA A 141 -1.41 35.69 39.27
N VAL A 142 -0.17 35.17 39.27
CA VAL A 142 0.89 35.62 40.18
C VAL A 142 1.25 37.09 39.95
N ARG A 143 1.32 37.53 38.68
CA ARG A 143 1.58 38.95 38.36
C ARG A 143 0.46 39.86 38.80
N ALA A 144 -0.79 39.45 38.57
CA ALA A 144 -1.97 40.20 39.00
C ALA A 144 -2.02 40.34 40.55
N ALA A 145 -1.76 39.26 41.29
CA ALA A 145 -1.70 39.26 42.74
C ALA A 145 -0.59 40.18 43.28
N ARG A 146 0.59 40.19 42.68
CA ARG A 146 1.70 41.08 43.05
C ARG A 146 1.35 42.54 42.80
N LYS A 147 0.68 42.87 41.69
CA LYS A 147 0.23 44.21 41.36
C LYS A 147 -0.78 44.71 42.36
N ALA A 148 -1.82 43.91 42.65
CA ALA A 148 -2.84 44.26 43.66
C ALA A 148 -2.24 44.52 45.03
N ARG A 149 -1.26 43.69 45.46
CA ARG A 149 -0.55 43.91 46.75
C ARG A 149 0.23 45.22 46.77
N LYS A 150 0.90 45.57 45.64
CA LYS A 150 1.66 46.84 45.53
C LYS A 150 0.73 48.06 45.62
N GLU A 151 -0.38 48.02 44.90
CA GLU A 151 -1.41 49.08 44.94
C GLU A 151 -2.04 49.26 46.35
N SER A 152 -2.24 48.14 47.06
CA SER A 152 -2.74 48.19 48.45
C SER A 152 -1.75 48.83 49.43
N VAL A 153 -0.43 48.60 49.26
CA VAL A 153 0.63 49.20 50.09
C VAL A 153 0.75 50.70 49.79
N GLU A 154 0.73 51.10 48.51
CA GLU A 154 0.80 52.54 48.09
C GLU A 154 -0.42 53.32 48.63
N ASN A 155 -1.61 52.73 48.63
CA ASN A 155 -2.81 53.35 49.16
C ASN A 155 -2.74 53.54 50.71
N LEU A 156 -2.12 52.61 51.43
CA LEU A 156 -1.93 52.67 52.88
C LEU A 156 -0.91 53.78 53.27
N ASP A 157 0.17 53.88 52.47
CA ASP A 157 1.20 54.93 52.70
C ASP A 157 0.65 56.33 52.35
N SER A 158 -0.17 56.45 51.34
CA SER A 158 -0.85 57.70 50.99
C SER A 158 -1.83 58.17 52.06
N SER A 159 -2.52 57.26 52.71
CA SER A 159 -3.46 57.55 53.82
C SER A 159 -2.73 58.00 55.09
N ARG A 160 -1.51 57.57 55.34
CA ARG A 160 -0.67 57.92 56.52
C ARG A 160 -0.01 59.31 56.37
N SER A 161 0.14 59.84 55.16
CA SER A 161 0.79 61.11 54.88
C SER A 161 -0.19 62.33 55.02
N ILE A 162 -1.45 62.11 55.34
CA ILE A 162 -2.49 63.14 55.42
C ILE A 162 -2.84 63.48 56.91
N GLU A 163 -2.33 62.75 57.89
CA GLU A 163 -2.43 63.11 59.35
C GLU A 163 -1.17 63.82 59.80
#